data_3b2b7ea8391a4fb8508708c84267025c
#
_entry.id   3b2b7ea8391a4fb8508708c84267025c
#
_cell.length_a   1.000
_cell.length_b   1.000
_cell.length_c   1.000
_cell.angle_alpha   90.00
_cell.angle_beta   90.00
_cell.angle_gamma   90.00
#
_symmetry.space_group_name_H-M   'P 1'
#
loop_
_entity.id
_entity.type
_entity.pdbx_description
1 polymer ?
#
loop_
_entity_poly.entity_id
_entity_poly.type
_entity_poly.pdbx_seq_one_letter_code
_entity_poly.pdbx_strand_id
1 'polypeptide(L)'
;MNMSEKNLEHIAIAANNESDSDNFFIELLVSEKTRSFTVSPDLMEKFFGVSKEQKIIRYEKGSLSFEVFITDDESKAQDTFTHSCLLIENRDDFVKRATSMGYDIVKVPRKDGVGFYLFIKDSFQNLYEIKEKE
;
A
#
# COMPACT_ATOMS: atom_id res chain seq x y z
N MET A 1 17.36 -24.54 4.91
CA MET A 1 16.09 -23.82 4.95
C MET A 1 15.16 -24.48 5.97
N ASN A 2 14.54 -23.67 6.83
CA ASN A 2 13.54 -24.16 7.80
C ASN A 2 12.20 -24.35 7.10
N MET A 3 11.68 -25.60 7.07
CA MET A 3 10.43 -25.93 6.39
C MET A 3 9.20 -25.31 7.03
N SER A 4 9.30 -24.88 8.31
CA SER A 4 8.17 -24.21 8.99
C SER A 4 8.15 -22.70 8.80
N GLU A 5 9.21 -22.14 8.25
CA GLU A 5 9.31 -20.69 8.03
C GLU A 5 8.35 -20.25 6.91
N LYS A 6 7.63 -19.18 7.19
CA LYS A 6 6.69 -18.59 6.24
C LYS A 6 6.94 -17.10 6.13
N ASN A 7 6.95 -16.61 4.90
CA ASN A 7 7.19 -15.20 4.61
C ASN A 7 6.09 -14.66 3.73
N LEU A 8 5.82 -13.38 3.86
CA LEU A 8 4.89 -12.68 2.99
C LEU A 8 5.64 -12.27 1.72
N GLU A 9 5.20 -12.76 0.55
CA GLU A 9 5.85 -12.43 -0.72
C GLU A 9 5.45 -11.03 -1.18
N HIS A 10 4.15 -10.75 -1.19
CA HIS A 10 3.64 -9.41 -1.53
C HIS A 10 2.23 -9.23 -1.02
N ILE A 11 1.78 -8.00 -1.03
CA ILE A 11 0.39 -7.61 -0.78
C ILE A 11 -0.15 -7.01 -2.07
N ALA A 12 -1.34 -7.43 -2.49
CA ALA A 12 -1.98 -6.88 -3.67
C ALA A 12 -3.09 -5.91 -3.26
N ILE A 13 -3.10 -4.74 -3.87
CA ILE A 13 -4.14 -3.72 -3.65
C ILE A 13 -4.53 -3.11 -4.98
N ALA A 14 -5.65 -2.39 -4.99
CA ALA A 14 -6.09 -1.65 -6.17
C ALA A 14 -5.79 -0.16 -6.01
N ALA A 15 -5.57 0.51 -7.12
CA ALA A 15 -5.47 1.97 -7.21
C ALA A 15 -6.09 2.43 -8.52
N ASN A 16 -6.50 3.69 -8.61
CA ASN A 16 -7.23 4.15 -9.78
C ASN A 16 -6.36 4.83 -10.86
N ASN A 17 -5.13 5.21 -10.55
CA ASN A 17 -4.21 5.66 -11.60
C ASN A 17 -2.76 5.51 -11.17
N GLU A 18 -1.90 5.40 -12.15
CA GLU A 18 -0.49 5.15 -11.94
C GLU A 18 0.21 6.36 -11.30
N SER A 19 -0.17 7.56 -11.66
CA SER A 19 0.45 8.77 -11.13
C SER A 19 0.27 8.87 -9.61
N ASP A 20 -0.95 8.65 -9.12
CA ASP A 20 -1.24 8.66 -7.69
C ASP A 20 -0.54 7.51 -6.97
N SER A 21 -0.48 6.33 -7.61
CA SER A 21 0.22 5.17 -7.07
C SER A 21 1.72 5.44 -6.94
N ASP A 22 2.35 6.01 -7.98
CA ASP A 22 3.77 6.38 -7.92
C ASP A 22 4.03 7.38 -6.81
N ASN A 23 3.15 8.35 -6.64
CA ASN A 23 3.30 9.38 -5.61
C ASN A 23 3.32 8.75 -4.22
N PHE A 24 2.45 7.79 -3.97
CA PHE A 24 2.37 7.12 -2.68
C PHE A 24 3.56 6.17 -2.46
N PHE A 25 3.81 5.27 -3.40
CA PHE A 25 4.80 4.20 -3.21
C PHE A 25 6.24 4.67 -3.45
N ILE A 26 6.49 5.51 -4.46
CA ILE A 26 7.84 5.97 -4.77
C ILE A 26 8.20 7.17 -3.91
N GLU A 27 7.35 8.22 -3.92
CA GLU A 27 7.71 9.48 -3.27
C GLU A 27 7.55 9.40 -1.75
N LEU A 28 6.45 8.86 -1.25
CA LEU A 28 6.22 8.80 0.20
C LEU A 28 6.90 7.60 0.85
N LEU A 29 6.70 6.39 0.34
CA LEU A 29 7.26 5.18 0.92
C LEU A 29 8.69 4.89 0.47
N VAL A 30 9.22 5.66 -0.45
CA VAL A 30 10.59 5.54 -0.98
C VAL A 30 10.86 4.13 -1.52
N SER A 31 9.86 3.57 -2.21
CA SER A 31 9.98 2.27 -2.88
C SER A 31 10.40 2.46 -4.33
N GLU A 32 10.84 1.38 -4.96
CA GLU A 32 11.20 1.35 -6.36
C GLU A 32 10.14 0.61 -7.15
N LYS A 33 9.82 1.15 -8.34
CA LYS A 33 8.95 0.45 -9.29
C LYS A 33 9.81 -0.62 -9.98
N THR A 34 9.70 -1.87 -9.53
CA THR A 34 10.55 -2.95 -10.01
C THR A 34 9.96 -3.67 -11.22
N ARG A 35 8.65 -3.55 -11.43
CA ARG A 35 8.00 -4.24 -12.54
C ARG A 35 6.69 -3.53 -12.91
N SER A 36 6.40 -3.50 -14.21
CA SER A 36 5.12 -3.05 -14.74
C SER A 36 4.73 -4.02 -15.83
N PHE A 37 3.55 -4.62 -15.74
CA PHE A 37 3.13 -5.66 -16.66
C PHE A 37 1.62 -5.67 -16.79
N THR A 38 1.15 -6.37 -17.83
CA THR A 38 -0.28 -6.50 -18.12
C THR A 38 -0.67 -7.96 -18.12
N VAL A 39 -1.79 -8.27 -17.48
CA VAL A 39 -2.35 -9.62 -17.43
C VAL A 39 -3.54 -9.68 -18.40
N SER A 40 -3.59 -10.74 -19.21
CA SER A 40 -4.63 -10.90 -20.21
C SER A 40 -6.01 -11.11 -19.57
N PRO A 41 -7.10 -10.79 -20.30
CA PRO A 41 -8.45 -11.04 -19.80
C PRO A 41 -8.68 -12.51 -19.42
N ASP A 42 -8.12 -13.44 -20.17
CA ASP A 42 -8.27 -14.88 -19.91
C ASP A 42 -7.69 -15.28 -18.54
N LEU A 43 -6.47 -14.82 -18.26
CA LEU A 43 -5.84 -15.09 -16.97
C LEU A 43 -6.55 -14.36 -15.81
N MET A 44 -6.97 -13.13 -16.03
CA MET A 44 -7.74 -12.39 -15.03
C MET A 44 -9.02 -13.11 -14.67
N GLU A 45 -9.73 -13.67 -15.67
CA GLU A 45 -10.93 -14.46 -15.43
C GLU A 45 -10.62 -15.69 -14.57
N LYS A 46 -9.55 -16.39 -14.88
CA LYS A 46 -9.16 -17.59 -14.14
C LYS A 46 -8.74 -17.29 -12.70
N PHE A 47 -8.05 -16.15 -12.49
CA PHE A 47 -7.54 -15.78 -11.16
C PHE A 47 -8.60 -15.10 -10.30
N PHE A 48 -9.36 -14.18 -10.87
CA PHE A 48 -10.21 -13.26 -10.11
C PHE A 48 -11.67 -13.24 -10.56
N GLY A 49 -12.02 -13.99 -11.61
CA GLY A 49 -13.39 -13.96 -12.14
C GLY A 49 -13.74 -12.69 -12.90
N VAL A 50 -12.75 -11.93 -13.32
CA VAL A 50 -12.94 -10.66 -14.03
C VAL A 50 -12.29 -10.77 -15.41
N SER A 51 -13.09 -10.80 -16.48
CA SER A 51 -12.59 -10.93 -17.85
C SER A 51 -12.23 -9.59 -18.44
N LYS A 52 -11.12 -9.02 -17.99
CA LYS A 52 -10.66 -7.69 -18.37
C LYS A 52 -9.14 -7.64 -18.29
N GLU A 53 -8.49 -7.03 -19.30
CA GLU A 53 -7.05 -6.79 -19.26
C GLU A 53 -6.71 -5.91 -18.07
N GLN A 54 -5.62 -6.24 -17.36
CA GLN A 54 -5.27 -5.55 -16.12
C GLN A 54 -3.80 -5.16 -16.10
N LYS A 55 -3.54 -3.87 -15.88
CA LYS A 55 -2.18 -3.38 -15.62
C LYS A 55 -1.87 -3.54 -14.15
N ILE A 56 -0.70 -4.11 -13.85
CA ILE A 56 -0.21 -4.33 -12.48
C ILE A 56 1.19 -3.74 -12.38
N ILE A 57 1.45 -3.04 -11.28
CA ILE A 57 2.75 -2.43 -11.02
C ILE A 57 3.28 -2.98 -9.71
N ARG A 58 4.54 -3.40 -9.70
CA ARG A 58 5.19 -3.89 -8.49
C ARG A 58 6.13 -2.82 -7.94
N TYR A 59 5.94 -2.49 -6.66
CA TYR A 59 6.80 -1.55 -5.93
C TYR A 59 7.46 -2.30 -4.79
N GLU A 60 8.78 -2.12 -4.65
CA GLU A 60 9.54 -2.86 -3.64
C GLU A 60 10.54 -1.99 -2.92
N LYS A 61 10.77 -2.28 -1.64
CA LYS A 61 11.83 -1.70 -0.84
C LYS A 61 12.18 -2.68 0.27
N GLY A 62 13.38 -3.25 0.23
CA GLY A 62 13.77 -4.29 1.19
C GLY A 62 12.79 -5.46 1.15
N SER A 63 12.21 -5.81 2.28
CA SER A 63 11.21 -6.89 2.37
C SER A 63 9.79 -6.42 2.01
N LEU A 64 9.60 -5.12 1.81
CA LEU A 64 8.30 -4.57 1.45
C LEU A 64 8.04 -4.78 -0.04
N SER A 65 6.91 -5.39 -0.39
CA SER A 65 6.53 -5.64 -1.77
C SER A 65 5.02 -5.52 -1.92
N PHE A 66 4.60 -4.64 -2.83
CA PHE A 66 3.19 -4.44 -3.18
C PHE A 66 2.99 -4.67 -4.67
N GLU A 67 1.92 -5.38 -5.02
CA GLU A 67 1.42 -5.41 -6.39
C GLU A 67 0.18 -4.55 -6.45
N VAL A 68 0.23 -3.50 -7.27
CA VAL A 68 -0.84 -2.52 -7.38
C VAL A 68 -1.58 -2.71 -8.70
N PHE A 69 -2.86 -3.05 -8.61
CA PHE A 69 -3.75 -3.24 -9.76
C PHE A 69 -4.32 -1.88 -10.12
N ILE A 70 -3.93 -1.34 -11.27
CA ILE A 70 -4.44 -0.04 -11.72
C ILE A 70 -5.80 -0.27 -12.39
N THR A 71 -6.85 0.07 -11.67
CA THR A 71 -8.22 -0.10 -12.15
C THR A 71 -8.72 1.21 -12.76
N ASP A 72 -9.65 1.09 -13.74
CA ASP A 72 -10.34 2.25 -14.30
C ASP A 72 -11.60 2.61 -13.51
N ASP A 73 -11.88 1.89 -12.44
CA ASP A 73 -12.96 2.20 -11.51
C ASP A 73 -12.56 3.44 -10.69
N GLU A 74 -13.40 4.47 -10.72
CA GLU A 74 -13.15 5.69 -9.97
C GLU A 74 -13.63 5.61 -8.52
N SER A 75 -14.28 4.52 -8.13
CA SER A 75 -14.67 4.30 -6.75
C SER A 75 -13.44 4.14 -5.86
N LYS A 76 -13.66 4.24 -4.56
CA LYS A 76 -12.60 4.08 -3.57
C LYS A 76 -12.70 2.72 -2.91
N ALA A 77 -11.64 2.31 -2.25
CA ALA A 77 -11.65 1.07 -1.49
C ALA A 77 -12.81 1.07 -0.49
N GLN A 78 -13.58 -0.02 -0.52
CA GLN A 78 -14.84 -0.10 0.23
C GLN A 78 -14.68 -0.75 1.60
N ASP A 79 -13.66 -1.56 1.76
CA ASP A 79 -13.44 -2.29 3.01
C ASP A 79 -12.89 -1.34 4.08
N THR A 80 -13.63 -1.19 5.17
CA THR A 80 -13.28 -0.23 6.23
C THR A 80 -12.23 -0.74 7.21
N PHE A 81 -11.96 -2.03 7.25
CA PHE A 81 -11.07 -2.61 8.26
C PHE A 81 -9.78 -3.20 7.71
N THR A 82 -9.77 -3.68 6.50
CA THR A 82 -8.58 -4.31 5.91
C THR A 82 -7.47 -3.27 5.77
N HIS A 83 -6.31 -3.59 6.31
CA HIS A 83 -5.15 -2.71 6.22
C HIS A 83 -3.85 -3.49 6.32
N SER A 84 -2.76 -2.85 5.90
CA SER A 84 -1.40 -3.33 6.10
C SER A 84 -0.77 -2.52 7.22
N CYS A 85 0.13 -3.13 7.97
CA CYS A 85 0.92 -2.40 8.96
C CYS A 85 2.36 -2.31 8.47
N LEU A 86 2.86 -1.10 8.32
CA LEU A 86 4.20 -0.82 7.83
C LEU A 86 5.11 -0.37 8.97
N LEU A 87 6.34 -0.86 8.96
CA LEU A 87 7.37 -0.41 9.89
C LEU A 87 8.21 0.66 9.22
N ILE A 88 8.26 1.84 9.82
CA ILE A 88 8.93 3.03 9.27
C ILE A 88 9.99 3.46 10.27
N GLU A 89 11.18 3.84 9.79
CA GLU A 89 12.29 4.21 10.67
C GLU A 89 12.06 5.48 11.47
N ASN A 90 11.39 6.47 10.90
CA ASN A 90 11.13 7.75 11.58
C ASN A 90 9.71 8.20 11.32
N ARG A 91 8.82 7.91 12.28
CA ARG A 91 7.41 8.26 12.13
C ARG A 91 7.15 9.75 12.07
N ASP A 92 7.89 10.54 12.84
CA ASP A 92 7.69 11.99 12.86
C ASP A 92 7.98 12.60 11.49
N ASP A 93 9.09 12.22 10.87
CA ASP A 93 9.42 12.67 9.51
C ASP A 93 8.39 12.17 8.49
N PHE A 94 7.95 10.93 8.65
CA PHE A 94 6.93 10.36 7.77
C PHE A 94 5.64 11.18 7.82
N VAL A 95 5.17 11.53 9.03
CA VAL A 95 3.97 12.34 9.21
C VAL A 95 4.12 13.70 8.52
N LYS A 96 5.28 14.35 8.68
CA LYS A 96 5.54 15.65 8.04
C LYS A 96 5.47 15.55 6.53
N ARG A 97 6.11 14.53 5.95
CA ARG A 97 6.11 14.33 4.50
C ARG A 97 4.72 14.01 3.99
N ALA A 98 4.03 13.07 4.64
CA ALA A 98 2.68 12.67 4.22
C ALA A 98 1.71 13.85 4.29
N THR A 99 1.79 14.64 5.35
CA THR A 99 0.95 15.84 5.51
C THR A 99 1.24 16.85 4.40
N SER A 100 2.52 17.10 4.11
CA SER A 100 2.90 18.06 3.06
C SER A 100 2.48 17.59 1.67
N MET A 101 2.35 16.28 1.47
CA MET A 101 1.89 15.69 0.21
C MET A 101 0.37 15.59 0.11
N GLY A 102 -0.37 15.94 1.16
CA GLY A 102 -1.83 15.99 1.15
C GLY A 102 -2.54 14.69 1.46
N TYR A 103 -1.85 13.71 2.04
CA TYR A 103 -2.50 12.44 2.41
C TYR A 103 -3.29 12.56 3.71
N ASP A 104 -4.37 11.79 3.80
CA ASP A 104 -5.20 11.73 5.01
C ASP A 104 -4.51 10.91 6.10
N ILE A 105 -4.33 11.52 7.25
CA ILE A 105 -3.65 10.91 8.38
C ILE A 105 -4.58 10.90 9.59
N VAL A 106 -4.61 9.78 10.31
CA VAL A 106 -5.29 9.67 11.60
C VAL A 106 -4.23 9.41 12.66
N LYS A 107 -4.13 10.33 13.61
CA LYS A 107 -3.18 10.25 14.72
C LYS A 107 -3.97 10.27 16.02
N VAL A 108 -3.93 9.18 16.79
CA VAL A 108 -4.71 9.04 18.00
C VAL A 108 -3.79 8.77 19.19
N PRO A 109 -3.75 9.64 20.19
CA PRO A 109 -2.92 9.40 21.37
C PRO A 109 -3.33 8.11 22.09
N ARG A 110 -2.33 7.40 22.62
CA ARG A 110 -2.59 6.21 23.42
C ARG A 110 -3.18 6.60 24.77
N LYS A 111 -3.97 5.68 25.35
CA LYS A 111 -4.63 5.92 26.64
C LYS A 111 -3.64 6.14 27.78
N ASP A 112 -2.46 5.51 27.71
CA ASP A 112 -1.42 5.65 28.71
C ASP A 112 -0.64 6.97 28.62
N GLY A 113 -0.94 7.80 27.62
CA GLY A 113 -0.26 9.07 27.41
C GLY A 113 1.12 8.95 26.76
N VAL A 114 1.54 7.74 26.40
CA VAL A 114 2.85 7.49 25.78
C VAL A 114 2.64 7.03 24.35
N GLY A 115 3.00 7.92 23.40
CA GLY A 115 2.91 7.61 21.99
C GLY A 115 1.51 7.76 21.41
N PHE A 116 1.33 7.26 20.20
CA PHE A 116 0.08 7.39 19.46
C PHE A 116 -0.05 6.28 18.42
N TYR A 117 -1.29 6.01 18.02
CA TYR A 117 -1.60 5.19 16.86
C TYR A 117 -1.57 6.06 15.62
N LEU A 118 -1.06 5.53 14.54
CA LEU A 118 -0.96 6.29 13.29
C LEU A 118 -1.49 5.46 12.13
N PHE A 119 -2.43 6.06 11.37
CA PHE A 119 -2.96 5.46 10.15
C PHE A 119 -2.89 6.48 9.03
N ILE A 120 -2.68 6.00 7.82
CA ILE A 120 -2.69 6.82 6.61
C ILE A 120 -3.51 6.12 5.53
N LYS A 121 -4.14 6.91 4.68
CA LYS A 121 -4.83 6.40 3.48
C LYS A 121 -4.14 6.90 2.24
N ASP A 122 -4.04 6.03 1.23
CA ASP A 122 -3.58 6.48 -0.09
C ASP A 122 -4.74 7.16 -0.83
N SER A 123 -4.51 7.62 -2.07
CA SER A 123 -5.52 8.37 -2.80
C SER A 123 -6.71 7.52 -3.25
N PHE A 124 -6.58 6.19 -3.24
CA PHE A 124 -7.70 5.27 -3.49
C PHE A 124 -8.42 4.85 -2.21
N GLN A 125 -7.98 5.36 -1.05
CA GLN A 125 -8.52 5.09 0.29
C GLN A 125 -8.16 3.71 0.85
N ASN A 126 -7.11 3.08 0.34
CA ASN A 126 -6.52 1.93 1.03
C ASN A 126 -5.91 2.40 2.35
N LEU A 127 -6.06 1.60 3.39
CA LEU A 127 -5.66 1.95 4.75
C LEU A 127 -4.34 1.28 5.14
N TYR A 128 -3.47 2.03 5.81
CA TYR A 128 -2.19 1.53 6.32
C TYR A 128 -2.01 2.00 7.76
N GLU A 129 -1.61 1.08 8.62
CA GLU A 129 -1.15 1.44 9.97
C GLU A 129 0.35 1.64 9.92
N ILE A 130 0.86 2.66 10.61
CA ILE A 130 2.28 3.00 10.59
C ILE A 130 2.85 2.85 11.98
N LYS A 131 3.83 1.97 12.12
CA LYS A 131 4.57 1.77 13.37
C LYS A 131 6.03 2.12 13.15
N GLU A 132 6.69 2.53 14.22
CA GLU A 132 8.11 2.83 14.15
C GLU A 132 8.92 1.56 14.29
N LYS A 133 9.92 1.43 13.42
CA LYS A 133 10.84 0.32 13.46
C LYS A 133 11.80 0.50 14.63
N GLU A 134 11.92 -0.53 15.46
CA GLU A 134 12.83 -0.52 16.59
C GLU A 134 14.28 -0.78 16.18
#